data_bb709713fb1265aacb79aaf58ab9d482
#
_entry.id   bb709713fb1265aacb79aaf58ab9d482
#
_cell.length_a   1.000
_cell.length_b   1.000
_cell.length_c   1.000
_cell.angle_alpha   90.00
_cell.angle_beta   90.00
_cell.angle_gamma   90.00
#
_symmetry.space_group_name_H-M   'P 1'
#
loop_
_entity.id
_entity.type
_entity.pdbx_description
1 polymer ?
#
loop_
_entity_poly.entity_id
_entity_poly.type
_entity_poly.pdbx_seq_one_letter_code
_entity_poly.pdbx_strand_id
1 'polypeptide(L)'
;QVLQYLAINILTGSWDDYRFLKNNFYLYHEPSKDMFHWIPFDYDNTFGVDWFGANWSTIDPYDYANIDGTPRPLTEYIFQNEKYVNLFSHFLEFYATQLINNANLDQRLDSIKTMIYNSVLQDTYYTYDYGFSIQDFENSFSYSFSNQHVKKGIKEFIQERSGSLFGQISYQVAEPYVYHVEQFDSIQLLNGELFLNASIFSNENINEVLFHYKTEDNDWNSSHFSPNPIGGSMQVEESDRWSVTIENSEVGQTYWYITAG
;
A
#
# COMPACT_ATOMS: atom_id res chain seq x y z
N GLN A 1 -0.17 0.72 7.72
CA GLN A 1 0.68 1.74 7.07
C GLN A 1 2.01 1.15 6.55
N VAL A 2 2.83 0.46 7.38
CA VAL A 2 4.15 -0.06 6.96
C VAL A 2 4.02 -1.10 5.85
N LEU A 3 3.08 -2.04 5.96
CA LEU A 3 2.83 -3.06 4.91
C LEU A 3 2.43 -2.43 3.58
N GLN A 4 1.60 -1.39 3.62
CA GLN A 4 1.20 -0.61 2.45
C GLN A 4 2.39 0.11 1.81
N TYR A 5 3.24 0.73 2.63
CA TYR A 5 4.49 1.34 2.18
C TYR A 5 5.39 0.31 1.48
N LEU A 6 5.61 -0.85 2.11
CA LEU A 6 6.42 -1.92 1.52
C LEU A 6 5.83 -2.43 0.19
N ALA A 7 4.51 -2.57 0.11
CA ALA A 7 3.83 -3.00 -1.12
C ALA A 7 4.00 -1.98 -2.26
N ILE A 8 3.85 -0.69 -1.98
CA ILE A 8 4.06 0.38 -2.97
C ILE A 8 5.51 0.40 -3.45
N ASN A 9 6.50 0.25 -2.55
CA ASN A 9 7.91 0.21 -2.94
C ASN A 9 8.23 -0.96 -3.87
N ILE A 10 7.65 -2.13 -3.63
CA ILE A 10 7.78 -3.27 -4.53
C ILE A 10 7.16 -2.97 -5.90
N LEU A 11 5.98 -2.39 -5.93
CA LEU A 11 5.26 -2.09 -7.18
C LEU A 11 5.93 -1.01 -8.01
N THR A 12 6.57 -0.04 -7.37
CA THR A 12 7.33 1.01 -8.05
C THR A 12 8.78 0.64 -8.32
N GLY A 13 9.25 -0.49 -7.78
CA GLY A 13 10.66 -0.89 -7.86
C GLY A 13 11.60 0.04 -7.13
N SER A 14 11.11 0.67 -6.05
CA SER A 14 11.92 1.53 -5.19
C SER A 14 12.96 0.68 -4.45
N TRP A 15 14.22 0.98 -4.66
CA TRP A 15 15.33 0.32 -3.99
C TRP A 15 16.09 1.25 -3.04
N ASP A 16 16.00 2.55 -3.22
CA ASP A 16 16.58 3.54 -2.31
C ASP A 16 15.66 3.79 -1.11
N ASP A 17 15.30 2.72 -0.45
CA ASP A 17 14.27 2.64 0.59
C ASP A 17 14.79 1.99 1.88
N TYR A 18 13.90 1.77 2.84
CA TYR A 18 14.23 1.10 4.10
C TYR A 18 14.76 -0.32 3.90
N ARG A 19 14.17 -1.11 2.99
CA ARG A 19 14.52 -2.54 2.84
C ARG A 19 15.89 -2.72 2.22
N PHE A 20 16.19 -1.99 1.14
CA PHE A 20 17.40 -2.20 0.39
C PHE A 20 18.56 -1.35 0.92
N LEU A 21 18.42 -0.01 1.01
CA LEU A 21 19.51 0.90 1.41
C LEU A 21 19.36 1.52 2.81
N LYS A 22 18.27 1.31 3.54
CA LYS A 22 17.96 1.98 4.82
C LYS A 22 17.83 3.50 4.69
N ASN A 23 17.22 3.96 3.61
CA ASN A 23 17.19 5.36 3.21
C ASN A 23 15.77 5.86 2.97
N ASN A 24 15.61 7.16 2.77
CA ASN A 24 14.42 7.85 2.26
C ASN A 24 13.13 7.59 3.05
N PHE A 25 13.22 7.57 4.37
CA PHE A 25 12.06 7.54 5.27
C PHE A 25 12.32 8.32 6.54
N TYR A 26 11.24 8.85 7.13
CA TYR A 26 11.21 9.33 8.50
C TYR A 26 10.26 8.50 9.33
N LEU A 27 10.57 8.38 10.61
CA LEU A 27 9.68 7.80 11.60
C LEU A 27 9.31 8.90 12.60
N TYR A 28 8.05 9.31 12.59
CA TYR A 28 7.52 10.34 13.48
C TYR A 28 6.66 9.68 14.57
N HIS A 29 6.98 9.95 15.82
CA HIS A 29 6.17 9.56 16.97
C HIS A 29 5.16 10.67 17.29
N GLU A 30 3.87 10.36 17.24
CA GLU A 30 2.77 11.24 17.66
C GLU A 30 2.45 10.95 19.14
N PRO A 31 2.88 11.82 20.08
CA PRO A 31 2.73 11.53 21.51
C PRO A 31 1.28 11.48 21.98
N SER A 32 0.37 12.23 21.33
CA SER A 32 -1.04 12.30 21.70
C SER A 32 -1.79 10.99 21.51
N LYS A 33 -1.32 10.15 20.57
CA LYS A 33 -1.91 8.83 20.25
C LYS A 33 -0.97 7.67 20.56
N ASP A 34 0.24 7.96 21.04
CA ASP A 34 1.33 6.99 21.22
C ASP A 34 1.55 6.11 19.97
N MET A 35 1.56 6.76 18.80
CA MET A 35 1.60 6.08 17.53
C MET A 35 2.76 6.57 16.67
N PHE A 36 3.40 5.66 15.94
CA PHE A 36 4.41 5.99 14.96
C PHE A 36 3.83 6.13 13.57
N HIS A 37 4.20 7.20 12.87
CA HIS A 37 3.88 7.43 11.47
C HIS A 37 5.12 7.21 10.62
N TRP A 38 4.97 6.40 9.59
CA TRP A 38 5.98 6.19 8.57
C TRP A 38 5.81 7.22 7.45
N ILE A 39 6.83 8.03 7.20
CA ILE A 39 6.81 9.10 6.21
C ILE A 39 7.89 8.81 5.17
N PRO A 40 7.52 8.27 4.00
CA PRO A 40 8.44 8.08 2.90
C PRO A 40 8.69 9.41 2.16
N PHE A 41 9.87 9.52 1.55
CA PHE A 41 10.20 10.61 0.65
C PHE A 41 11.20 10.13 -0.40
N ASP A 42 11.48 10.97 -1.42
CA ASP A 42 12.49 10.77 -2.45
C ASP A 42 12.32 9.46 -3.24
N TYR A 43 11.34 9.46 -4.16
CA TYR A 43 11.02 8.33 -5.02
C TYR A 43 11.62 8.44 -6.43
N ASP A 44 12.73 9.15 -6.61
CA ASP A 44 13.40 9.32 -7.91
C ASP A 44 13.98 8.01 -8.45
N ASN A 45 14.44 7.13 -7.55
CA ASN A 45 15.01 5.83 -7.86
C ASN A 45 13.94 4.73 -7.96
N THR A 46 13.01 4.89 -8.93
CA THR A 46 11.86 3.99 -9.15
C THR A 46 11.68 3.68 -10.64
N PHE A 47 10.67 2.87 -10.97
CA PHE A 47 10.20 2.58 -12.33
C PHE A 47 11.30 2.22 -13.35
N GLY A 48 12.28 1.42 -12.94
CA GLY A 48 13.31 0.92 -13.83
C GLY A 48 14.64 1.64 -13.76
N VAL A 49 14.80 2.63 -12.89
CA VAL A 49 16.11 3.17 -12.51
C VAL A 49 16.89 2.08 -11.77
N ASP A 50 18.15 1.81 -12.16
CA ASP A 50 18.98 0.76 -11.58
C ASP A 50 20.46 1.11 -11.59
N TRP A 51 21.10 0.97 -10.41
CA TRP A 51 22.54 1.14 -10.23
C TRP A 51 23.25 -0.15 -9.81
N PHE A 52 22.52 -1.27 -9.63
CA PHE A 52 23.02 -2.49 -9.02
C PHE A 52 23.00 -3.71 -9.96
N GLY A 53 22.48 -3.55 -11.19
CA GLY A 53 22.30 -4.67 -12.12
C GLY A 53 21.12 -5.58 -11.78
N ALA A 54 20.17 -5.10 -10.98
CA ALA A 54 18.98 -5.83 -10.60
C ALA A 54 17.82 -5.59 -11.57
N ASN A 55 16.97 -6.60 -11.77
CA ASN A 55 15.72 -6.43 -12.47
C ASN A 55 14.59 -6.18 -11.47
N TRP A 56 14.41 -4.92 -11.09
CA TRP A 56 13.41 -4.49 -10.09
C TRP A 56 11.96 -4.81 -10.47
N SER A 57 11.66 -5.01 -11.76
CA SER A 57 10.33 -5.39 -12.22
C SER A 57 10.00 -6.87 -12.02
N THR A 58 10.99 -7.71 -11.74
CA THR A 58 10.78 -9.16 -11.55
C THR A 58 11.30 -9.69 -10.22
N ILE A 59 11.89 -8.84 -9.39
CA ILE A 59 12.42 -9.25 -8.09
C ILE A 59 11.32 -9.82 -7.19
N ASP A 60 11.67 -10.84 -6.40
CA ASP A 60 10.74 -11.45 -5.45
C ASP A 60 10.32 -10.44 -4.37
N PRO A 61 9.02 -10.19 -4.19
CA PRO A 61 8.53 -9.22 -3.21
C PRO A 61 8.82 -9.63 -1.75
N TYR A 62 8.98 -10.91 -1.48
CA TYR A 62 9.25 -11.41 -0.12
C TYR A 62 10.75 -11.46 0.19
N ASP A 63 11.59 -11.62 -0.83
CA ASP A 63 13.05 -11.59 -0.74
C ASP A 63 13.64 -10.35 -1.44
N TYR A 64 13.20 -9.18 -1.03
CA TYR A 64 13.74 -7.90 -1.51
C TYR A 64 15.05 -7.61 -0.77
N ALA A 65 16.14 -8.20 -1.28
CA ALA A 65 17.43 -8.25 -0.61
C ALA A 65 17.95 -6.88 -0.20
N ASN A 66 18.55 -6.80 0.98
CA ASN A 66 19.34 -5.64 1.37
C ASN A 66 20.76 -5.75 0.78
N ILE A 67 21.36 -4.63 0.40
CA ILE A 67 22.66 -4.60 -0.26
C ILE A 67 23.83 -4.91 0.68
N ASP A 68 23.71 -4.61 1.95
CA ASP A 68 24.80 -4.65 2.92
C ASP A 68 24.71 -5.84 3.89
N GLY A 69 23.68 -6.69 3.75
CA GLY A 69 23.43 -7.84 4.62
C GLY A 69 23.13 -7.49 6.08
N THR A 70 22.97 -6.20 6.42
CA THR A 70 22.64 -5.81 7.80
C THR A 70 21.15 -6.00 8.07
N PRO A 71 20.76 -6.30 9.31
CA PRO A 71 19.37 -6.54 9.67
C PRO A 71 18.43 -5.41 9.27
N ARG A 72 17.23 -5.79 8.86
CA ARG A 72 16.06 -4.93 8.66
C ARG A 72 14.96 -5.35 9.63
N PRO A 73 15.12 -5.00 10.93
CA PRO A 73 14.30 -5.60 12.00
C PRO A 73 12.80 -5.55 11.72
N LEU A 74 12.32 -4.42 11.18
CA LEU A 74 10.89 -4.25 10.92
C LEU A 74 10.37 -5.26 9.88
N THR A 75 11.08 -5.42 8.75
CA THR A 75 10.65 -6.38 7.71
C THR A 75 10.90 -7.82 8.13
N GLU A 76 11.98 -8.10 8.86
CA GLU A 76 12.26 -9.43 9.39
C GLU A 76 11.16 -9.91 10.34
N TYR A 77 10.71 -9.06 11.26
CA TYR A 77 9.59 -9.38 12.16
C TYR A 77 8.25 -9.51 11.43
N ILE A 78 7.99 -8.64 10.46
CA ILE A 78 6.76 -8.69 9.65
C ILE A 78 6.68 -10.02 8.92
N PHE A 79 7.74 -10.43 8.22
CA PHE A 79 7.73 -11.65 7.40
C PHE A 79 7.87 -12.97 8.19
N GLN A 80 8.10 -12.89 9.50
CA GLN A 80 7.95 -14.04 10.40
C GLN A 80 6.50 -14.31 10.82
N ASN A 81 5.57 -13.40 10.54
CA ASN A 81 4.17 -13.53 10.90
C ASN A 81 3.33 -13.78 9.65
N GLU A 82 2.75 -14.98 9.56
CA GLU A 82 1.97 -15.43 8.41
C GLU A 82 0.78 -14.51 8.10
N LYS A 83 0.13 -13.93 9.10
CA LYS A 83 -0.99 -12.97 8.91
C LYS A 83 -0.49 -11.65 8.28
N TYR A 84 0.70 -11.19 8.65
CA TYR A 84 1.29 -10.01 8.02
C TYR A 84 1.76 -10.28 6.60
N VAL A 85 2.27 -11.49 6.32
CA VAL A 85 2.61 -11.91 4.96
C VAL A 85 1.35 -11.94 4.09
N ASN A 86 0.25 -12.51 4.59
CA ASN A 86 -1.03 -12.50 3.88
C ASN A 86 -1.54 -11.10 3.59
N LEU A 87 -1.50 -10.21 4.58
CA LEU A 87 -1.93 -8.84 4.41
C LEU A 87 -1.02 -8.05 3.45
N PHE A 88 0.28 -8.31 3.47
CA PHE A 88 1.22 -7.76 2.50
C PHE A 88 0.92 -8.24 1.07
N SER A 89 0.65 -9.54 0.90
CA SER A 89 0.23 -10.15 -0.37
C SER A 89 -1.06 -9.51 -0.89
N HIS A 90 -2.03 -9.30 0.00
CA HIS A 90 -3.27 -8.62 -0.32
C HIS A 90 -3.03 -7.18 -0.82
N PHE A 91 -2.21 -6.39 -0.13
CA PHE A 91 -1.90 -5.02 -0.58
C PHE A 91 -1.15 -5.02 -1.92
N LEU A 92 -0.24 -5.96 -2.15
CA LEU A 92 0.43 -6.10 -3.44
C LEU A 92 -0.57 -6.36 -4.56
N GLU A 93 -1.45 -7.35 -4.39
CA GLU A 93 -2.47 -7.71 -5.37
C GLU A 93 -3.47 -6.57 -5.61
N PHE A 94 -3.98 -5.99 -4.54
CA PHE A 94 -4.94 -4.89 -4.59
C PHE A 94 -4.36 -3.67 -5.31
N TYR A 95 -3.15 -3.23 -4.94
CA TYR A 95 -2.55 -2.06 -5.57
C TYR A 95 -2.10 -2.32 -7.01
N ALA A 96 -1.63 -3.52 -7.34
CA ALA A 96 -1.31 -3.89 -8.72
C ALA A 96 -2.57 -3.90 -9.59
N THR A 97 -3.68 -4.40 -9.06
CA THR A 97 -4.95 -4.50 -9.78
C THR A 97 -5.66 -3.16 -9.91
N GLN A 98 -5.70 -2.37 -8.81
CA GLN A 98 -6.55 -1.19 -8.73
C GLN A 98 -5.83 0.14 -8.96
N LEU A 99 -4.52 0.22 -8.75
CA LEU A 99 -3.78 1.48 -8.80
C LEU A 99 -2.64 1.48 -9.80
N ILE A 100 -1.65 0.59 -9.62
CA ILE A 100 -0.37 0.62 -10.33
C ILE A 100 -0.38 -0.41 -11.46
N ASN A 101 -1.13 -0.08 -12.50
CA ASN A 101 -1.19 -0.84 -13.75
C ASN A 101 -1.34 0.10 -14.95
N ASN A 102 -1.06 -0.40 -16.14
CA ASN A 102 -1.08 0.41 -17.36
C ASN A 102 -2.46 0.95 -17.71
N ALA A 103 -3.54 0.20 -17.44
CA ALA A 103 -4.90 0.65 -17.74
C ALA A 103 -5.25 1.94 -16.97
N ASN A 104 -4.75 2.07 -15.75
CA ASN A 104 -4.99 3.24 -14.89
C ASN A 104 -3.96 4.36 -15.10
N LEU A 105 -2.71 4.03 -15.40
CA LEU A 105 -1.62 4.99 -15.35
C LEU A 105 -1.19 5.54 -16.72
N ASP A 106 -1.37 4.82 -17.81
CA ASP A 106 -0.84 5.23 -19.12
C ASP A 106 -1.32 6.60 -19.57
N GLN A 107 -2.62 6.87 -19.45
CA GLN A 107 -3.17 8.18 -19.82
C GLN A 107 -2.65 9.31 -18.91
N ARG A 108 -2.48 9.02 -17.62
CA ARG A 108 -1.94 9.99 -16.66
C ARG A 108 -0.47 10.28 -16.95
N LEU A 109 0.32 9.25 -17.26
CA LEU A 109 1.73 9.40 -17.64
C LEU A 109 1.87 10.25 -18.90
N ASP A 110 1.04 10.01 -19.94
CA ASP A 110 1.04 10.82 -21.15
C ASP A 110 0.65 12.28 -20.88
N SER A 111 -0.30 12.50 -19.97
CA SER A 111 -0.70 13.84 -19.57
C SER A 111 0.42 14.56 -18.81
N ILE A 112 1.11 13.88 -17.89
CA ILE A 112 2.26 14.43 -17.18
C ILE A 112 3.39 14.76 -18.16
N LYS A 113 3.74 13.82 -19.04
CA LYS A 113 4.73 14.03 -20.09
C LYS A 113 4.45 15.30 -20.88
N THR A 114 3.20 15.45 -21.35
CA THR A 114 2.76 16.62 -22.12
C THR A 114 2.90 17.92 -21.32
N MET A 115 2.51 17.88 -20.05
CA MET A 115 2.54 19.04 -19.15
C MET A 115 3.97 19.56 -18.92
N ILE A 116 4.95 18.67 -18.74
CA ILE A 116 6.33 19.05 -18.42
C ILE A 116 7.21 19.24 -19.67
N TYR A 117 6.76 18.81 -20.84
CA TYR A 117 7.55 18.76 -22.09
C TYR A 117 8.25 20.06 -22.43
N ASN A 118 7.52 21.18 -22.42
CA ASN A 118 8.12 22.48 -22.75
C ASN A 118 9.16 22.94 -21.72
N SER A 119 8.98 22.57 -20.46
CA SER A 119 9.97 22.90 -19.42
C SER A 119 11.26 22.11 -19.63
N VAL A 120 11.15 20.84 -20.00
CA VAL A 120 12.31 20.00 -20.32
C VAL A 120 13.05 20.51 -21.56
N LEU A 121 12.33 20.93 -22.61
CA LEU A 121 12.93 21.52 -23.81
C LEU A 121 13.72 22.82 -23.52
N GLN A 122 13.28 23.60 -22.53
CA GLN A 122 13.88 24.87 -22.16
C GLN A 122 14.98 24.72 -21.09
N ASP A 123 15.10 23.54 -20.50
CA ASP A 123 16.12 23.27 -19.50
C ASP A 123 17.49 23.10 -20.16
N THR A 124 18.33 24.15 -20.05
CA THR A 124 19.65 24.14 -20.60
C THR A 124 20.64 23.21 -19.90
N TYR A 125 20.27 22.69 -18.72
CA TYR A 125 21.10 21.79 -17.93
C TYR A 125 20.73 20.34 -18.09
N TYR A 126 19.55 20.01 -18.63
CA TYR A 126 19.01 18.65 -18.73
C TYR A 126 20.02 17.65 -19.32
N THR A 127 20.71 18.01 -20.40
CA THR A 127 21.69 17.15 -21.08
C THR A 127 23.02 17.01 -20.35
N TYR A 128 23.30 17.85 -19.36
CA TYR A 128 24.52 17.76 -18.54
C TYR A 128 24.41 16.76 -17.42
N ASP A 129 23.19 16.41 -17.01
CA ASP A 129 22.94 15.37 -16.03
C ASP A 129 22.87 14.00 -16.74
N TYR A 130 23.84 13.14 -16.48
CA TYR A 130 23.97 11.80 -17.07
C TYR A 130 23.94 11.74 -18.62
N GLY A 131 23.89 12.85 -19.33
CA GLY A 131 23.92 12.91 -20.79
C GLY A 131 22.64 12.46 -21.49
N PHE A 132 21.49 12.48 -20.84
CA PHE A 132 20.21 12.21 -21.46
C PHE A 132 19.82 13.30 -22.46
N SER A 133 19.35 12.88 -23.63
CA SER A 133 18.82 13.77 -24.66
C SER A 133 17.31 13.99 -24.49
N ILE A 134 16.77 14.97 -25.21
CA ILE A 134 15.29 15.17 -25.29
C ILE A 134 14.60 13.93 -25.85
N GLN A 135 15.23 13.20 -26.77
CA GLN A 135 14.67 11.95 -27.29
C GLN A 135 14.62 10.87 -26.21
N ASP A 136 15.60 10.81 -25.29
CA ASP A 136 15.58 9.90 -24.14
C ASP A 136 14.44 10.25 -23.20
N PHE A 137 14.19 11.53 -22.93
CA PHE A 137 13.01 11.97 -22.20
C PHE A 137 11.71 11.51 -22.86
N GLU A 138 11.56 11.70 -24.16
CA GLU A 138 10.37 11.26 -24.88
C GLU A 138 10.16 9.76 -24.78
N ASN A 139 11.21 8.97 -24.90
CA ASN A 139 11.17 7.51 -24.89
C ASN A 139 11.04 6.94 -23.47
N SER A 140 11.45 7.65 -22.43
CA SER A 140 11.42 7.15 -21.05
C SER A 140 10.00 6.83 -20.54
N PHE A 141 8.97 7.42 -21.14
CA PHE A 141 7.56 7.11 -20.84
C PHE A 141 7.01 5.91 -21.62
N SER A 142 7.79 5.31 -22.53
CA SER A 142 7.33 4.28 -23.43
C SER A 142 7.36 2.86 -22.86
N TYR A 143 6.98 1.89 -23.70
CA TYR A 143 7.09 0.45 -23.43
C TYR A 143 8.44 -0.15 -23.83
N SER A 144 9.37 0.63 -24.35
CA SER A 144 10.69 0.13 -24.76
C SER A 144 11.69 1.27 -24.73
N PHE A 145 12.42 1.37 -23.63
CA PHE A 145 13.47 2.34 -23.46
C PHE A 145 14.56 1.79 -22.55
N SER A 146 15.82 2.02 -22.89
CA SER A 146 16.95 1.75 -21.99
C SER A 146 18.11 2.68 -22.36
N ASN A 147 18.59 3.44 -21.38
CA ASN A 147 19.80 4.24 -21.50
C ASN A 147 20.45 4.40 -20.12
N GLN A 148 21.74 4.13 -20.03
CA GLN A 148 22.55 4.23 -18.80
C GLN A 148 21.93 3.47 -17.62
N HIS A 149 21.60 4.19 -16.53
CA HIS A 149 20.99 3.63 -15.33
C HIS A 149 19.47 3.51 -15.40
N VAL A 150 18.82 4.04 -16.43
CA VAL A 150 17.40 3.79 -16.71
C VAL A 150 17.30 2.56 -17.59
N LYS A 151 16.82 1.45 -17.06
CA LYS A 151 16.81 0.14 -17.74
C LYS A 151 15.53 -0.16 -18.48
N LYS A 152 14.45 0.55 -18.15
CA LYS A 152 13.12 0.35 -18.75
C LYS A 152 12.41 1.70 -18.88
N GLY A 153 11.53 1.82 -19.87
CA GLY A 153 10.52 2.88 -19.89
C GLY A 153 9.49 2.66 -18.77
N ILE A 154 8.89 3.74 -18.29
CA ILE A 154 7.96 3.67 -17.14
C ILE A 154 6.79 2.71 -17.43
N LYS A 155 6.19 2.79 -18.63
CA LYS A 155 5.07 1.92 -19.00
C LYS A 155 5.48 0.45 -19.12
N GLU A 156 6.67 0.18 -19.63
CA GLU A 156 7.25 -1.17 -19.69
C GLU A 156 7.46 -1.73 -18.30
N PHE A 157 8.05 -0.93 -17.40
CA PHE A 157 8.29 -1.34 -16.01
C PHE A 157 6.98 -1.73 -15.32
N ILE A 158 5.94 -0.88 -15.41
CA ILE A 158 4.63 -1.14 -14.79
C ILE A 158 4.01 -2.43 -15.33
N GLN A 159 4.06 -2.63 -16.63
CA GLN A 159 3.52 -3.84 -17.28
C GLN A 159 4.24 -5.11 -16.80
N GLU A 160 5.56 -5.09 -16.82
CA GLU A 160 6.35 -6.24 -16.41
C GLU A 160 6.23 -6.52 -14.91
N ARG A 161 6.24 -5.47 -14.08
CA ARG A 161 6.10 -5.62 -12.62
C ARG A 161 4.75 -6.22 -12.25
N SER A 162 3.65 -5.69 -12.79
CA SER A 162 2.32 -6.24 -12.54
C SER A 162 2.20 -7.68 -13.01
N GLY A 163 2.69 -7.99 -14.22
CA GLY A 163 2.66 -9.36 -14.74
C GLY A 163 3.48 -10.35 -13.94
N SER A 164 4.68 -9.97 -13.52
CA SER A 164 5.57 -10.78 -12.69
C SER A 164 4.98 -11.05 -11.30
N LEU A 165 4.36 -10.03 -10.71
CA LEU A 165 3.85 -10.08 -9.35
C LEU A 165 2.77 -11.14 -9.16
N PHE A 166 1.81 -11.26 -10.10
CA PHE A 166 0.73 -12.24 -9.99
C PHE A 166 1.22 -13.69 -9.95
N GLY A 167 2.41 -13.96 -10.48
CA GLY A 167 3.06 -15.28 -10.36
C GLY A 167 3.86 -15.48 -9.07
N GLN A 168 4.06 -14.41 -8.29
CA GLN A 168 4.88 -14.40 -7.07
C GLN A 168 4.07 -14.30 -5.79
N ILE A 169 2.85 -13.75 -5.85
CA ILE A 169 1.97 -13.59 -4.68
C ILE A 169 1.67 -14.95 -4.06
N SER A 170 1.79 -15.02 -2.73
CA SER A 170 1.54 -16.23 -1.94
C SER A 170 0.74 -15.88 -0.69
N TYR A 171 -0.31 -16.66 -0.43
CA TYR A 171 -1.08 -16.61 0.80
C TYR A 171 -0.76 -17.84 1.65
N GLN A 172 -0.56 -17.65 2.95
CA GLN A 172 -0.08 -18.69 3.88
C GLN A 172 -1.18 -19.20 4.81
N VAL A 173 -2.15 -18.35 5.18
CA VAL A 173 -3.23 -18.69 6.10
C VAL A 173 -4.58 -18.27 5.51
N ALA A 174 -5.64 -19.01 5.84
CA ALA A 174 -7.00 -18.75 5.39
C ALA A 174 -7.81 -17.90 6.39
N GLU A 175 -7.39 -17.85 7.65
CA GLU A 175 -8.13 -17.18 8.73
C GLU A 175 -8.31 -15.68 8.45
N PRO A 176 -9.53 -15.12 8.65
CA PRO A 176 -9.76 -13.69 8.56
C PRO A 176 -8.90 -12.90 9.56
N TYR A 177 -8.47 -11.72 9.13
CA TYR A 177 -7.67 -10.81 9.95
C TYR A 177 -8.25 -9.41 9.96
N VAL A 178 -8.64 -8.94 11.15
CA VAL A 178 -9.03 -7.53 11.38
C VAL A 178 -7.74 -6.72 11.50
N TYR A 179 -7.43 -5.90 10.50
CA TYR A 179 -6.17 -5.17 10.46
C TYR A 179 -6.31 -3.66 10.75
N HIS A 180 -7.53 -3.15 10.69
CA HIS A 180 -7.82 -1.78 11.07
C HIS A 180 -9.24 -1.66 11.61
N VAL A 181 -9.41 -0.85 12.65
CA VAL A 181 -10.71 -0.41 13.15
C VAL A 181 -10.64 1.11 13.19
N GLU A 182 -11.61 1.77 12.56
CA GLU A 182 -11.67 3.23 12.62
C GLU A 182 -11.94 3.65 14.07
N GLN A 183 -10.92 4.26 14.68
CA GLN A 183 -11.06 4.83 16.02
C GLN A 183 -11.69 6.22 15.88
N PHE A 184 -12.84 6.39 16.51
CA PHE A 184 -13.42 7.70 16.68
C PHE A 184 -12.80 8.34 17.92
N ASP A 185 -12.15 9.49 17.78
CA ASP A 185 -11.62 10.31 18.89
C ASP A 185 -12.75 10.79 19.83
N SER A 186 -13.99 10.74 19.35
CA SER A 186 -15.20 10.83 20.13
C SER A 186 -16.27 9.99 19.44
N ILE A 187 -16.94 9.13 20.18
CA ILE A 187 -18.11 8.41 19.71
C ILE A 187 -19.15 9.46 19.32
N GLN A 188 -19.31 9.72 18.05
CA GLN A 188 -20.41 10.52 17.56
C GLN A 188 -21.65 9.63 17.55
N LEU A 189 -22.42 9.72 18.63
CA LEU A 189 -23.79 9.22 18.64
C LEU A 189 -24.62 10.15 17.74
N LEU A 190 -24.74 9.81 16.48
CA LEU A 190 -25.73 10.41 15.60
C LEU A 190 -27.08 9.75 15.94
N ASN A 191 -27.95 10.52 16.58
CA ASN A 191 -29.30 10.07 16.98
C ASN A 191 -29.37 8.88 17.94
N GLY A 192 -28.34 8.62 18.75
CA GLY A 192 -28.30 7.44 19.65
C GLY A 192 -27.79 6.17 18.99
N GLU A 193 -27.27 6.26 17.77
CA GLU A 193 -26.66 5.14 17.03
C GLU A 193 -25.13 5.23 17.05
N LEU A 194 -24.47 4.13 17.32
CA LEU A 194 -23.02 3.97 17.16
C LEU A 194 -22.74 3.33 15.80
N PHE A 195 -21.97 4.04 14.97
CA PHE A 195 -21.48 3.52 13.70
C PHE A 195 -20.01 3.19 13.80
N LEU A 196 -19.63 1.96 13.43
CA LEU A 196 -18.26 1.46 13.47
C LEU A 196 -17.87 0.87 12.13
N ASN A 197 -16.65 1.17 11.67
CA ASN A 197 -16.05 0.55 10.50
C ASN A 197 -14.80 -0.25 10.89
N ALA A 198 -14.61 -1.37 10.20
CA ALA A 198 -13.41 -2.19 10.30
C ALA A 198 -12.93 -2.63 8.92
N SER A 199 -11.61 -2.77 8.75
CA SER A 199 -11.00 -3.39 7.58
C SER A 199 -10.59 -4.82 7.95
N ILE A 200 -11.15 -5.79 7.21
CA ILE A 200 -11.02 -7.22 7.51
C ILE A 200 -10.68 -7.94 6.21
N PHE A 201 -9.53 -8.60 6.18
CA PHE A 201 -9.08 -9.36 5.02
C PHE A 201 -9.06 -10.86 5.31
N SER A 202 -9.48 -11.65 4.33
CA SER A 202 -9.22 -13.08 4.19
C SER A 202 -8.99 -13.40 2.72
N ASN A 203 -8.09 -14.32 2.43
CA ASN A 203 -7.93 -14.89 1.08
C ASN A 203 -9.01 -15.95 0.75
N GLU A 204 -9.88 -16.26 1.70
CA GLU A 204 -11.09 -17.07 1.53
C GLU A 204 -12.34 -16.24 1.85
N ASN A 205 -13.50 -16.83 1.60
CA ASN A 205 -14.77 -16.14 1.91
C ASN A 205 -14.94 -15.94 3.42
N ILE A 206 -15.27 -14.71 3.80
CA ILE A 206 -15.68 -14.39 5.16
C ILE A 206 -17.18 -14.66 5.26
N ASN A 207 -17.58 -15.60 6.11
CA ASN A 207 -18.98 -15.99 6.26
C ASN A 207 -19.71 -15.06 7.23
N GLU A 208 -19.03 -14.63 8.29
CA GLU A 208 -19.64 -13.84 9.36
C GLU A 208 -18.59 -12.92 10.00
N VAL A 209 -19.02 -11.70 10.31
CA VAL A 209 -18.25 -10.76 11.15
C VAL A 209 -19.17 -10.23 12.22
N LEU A 210 -18.78 -10.39 13.49
CA LEU A 210 -19.56 -9.96 14.65
C LEU A 210 -18.80 -8.91 15.46
N PHE A 211 -19.53 -7.88 15.84
CA PHE A 211 -19.15 -6.93 16.87
C PHE A 211 -19.77 -7.34 18.19
N HIS A 212 -18.96 -7.67 19.16
CA HIS A 212 -19.39 -8.03 20.51
C HIS A 212 -19.14 -6.85 21.45
N TYR A 213 -20.12 -6.47 22.23
CA TYR A 213 -20.04 -5.34 23.13
C TYR A 213 -20.85 -5.52 24.41
N LYS A 214 -20.40 -4.87 25.50
CA LYS A 214 -21.14 -4.75 26.76
C LYS A 214 -20.78 -3.44 27.46
N THR A 215 -21.70 -2.92 28.26
CA THR A 215 -21.41 -1.94 29.32
C THR A 215 -21.08 -2.65 30.61
N GLU A 216 -20.50 -1.94 31.61
CA GLU A 216 -19.97 -2.55 32.87
C GLU A 216 -20.94 -3.52 33.56
N ASP A 217 -22.23 -3.21 33.56
CA ASP A 217 -23.25 -3.93 34.31
C ASP A 217 -24.12 -4.87 33.46
N ASN A 218 -23.83 -4.99 32.16
CA ASN A 218 -24.68 -5.73 31.23
C ASN A 218 -24.00 -7.00 30.69
N ASP A 219 -24.82 -7.92 30.18
CA ASP A 219 -24.36 -9.09 29.43
C ASP A 219 -23.78 -8.69 28.05
N TRP A 220 -23.03 -9.60 27.44
CA TRP A 220 -22.52 -9.42 26.09
C TRP A 220 -23.63 -9.44 25.06
N ASN A 221 -23.66 -8.43 24.22
CA ASN A 221 -24.49 -8.34 23.02
C ASN A 221 -23.64 -8.56 21.78
N SER A 222 -24.27 -8.89 20.65
CA SER A 222 -23.59 -9.05 19.37
C SER A 222 -24.40 -8.44 18.24
N SER A 223 -23.71 -7.76 17.31
CA SER A 223 -24.29 -7.21 16.09
C SER A 223 -23.45 -7.61 14.89
N HIS A 224 -24.12 -7.88 13.76
CA HIS A 224 -23.44 -8.28 12.53
C HIS A 224 -22.87 -7.07 11.81
N PHE A 225 -21.61 -7.17 11.37
CA PHE A 225 -21.07 -6.31 10.35
C PHE A 225 -21.61 -6.69 8.97
N SER A 226 -21.78 -5.70 8.14
CA SER A 226 -22.09 -5.88 6.71
C SER A 226 -20.92 -5.36 5.85
N PRO A 227 -20.62 -6.01 4.72
CA PRO A 227 -19.68 -5.48 3.76
C PRO A 227 -20.10 -4.06 3.34
N ASN A 228 -19.16 -3.12 3.40
CA ASN A 228 -19.40 -1.74 3.04
C ASN A 228 -18.22 -1.19 2.21
N PRO A 229 -17.99 -1.70 0.99
CA PRO A 229 -16.95 -1.20 0.11
C PRO A 229 -17.26 0.26 -0.24
N ILE A 230 -16.28 1.13 -0.05
CA ILE A 230 -16.39 2.54 -0.47
C ILE A 230 -15.31 2.87 -1.48
N GLY A 231 -15.68 3.65 -2.48
CA GLY A 231 -14.73 4.26 -3.39
C GLY A 231 -13.90 5.32 -2.67
N GLY A 232 -12.58 5.20 -2.73
CA GLY A 232 -11.67 6.24 -2.25
C GLY A 232 -11.69 7.49 -3.14
N SER A 233 -10.99 8.54 -2.71
CA SER A 233 -10.83 9.79 -3.47
C SER A 233 -10.23 9.61 -4.87
N MET A 234 -9.62 8.46 -5.15
CA MET A 234 -9.06 8.06 -6.45
C MET A 234 -9.93 7.02 -7.18
N GLN A 235 -11.18 6.85 -6.78
CA GLN A 235 -12.12 5.87 -7.35
C GLN A 235 -11.69 4.40 -7.14
N VAL A 236 -10.90 4.14 -6.12
CA VAL A 236 -10.50 2.79 -5.72
C VAL A 236 -11.44 2.31 -4.63
N GLU A 237 -12.08 1.18 -4.85
CA GLU A 237 -12.93 0.55 -3.83
C GLU A 237 -12.06 -0.07 -2.72
N GLU A 238 -12.40 0.20 -1.47
CA GLU A 238 -11.83 -0.49 -0.32
C GLU A 238 -12.67 -1.73 -0.02
N SER A 239 -12.34 -2.84 -0.69
CA SER A 239 -13.15 -4.08 -0.69
C SER A 239 -13.23 -4.74 0.68
N ASP A 240 -12.26 -4.48 1.55
CA ASP A 240 -12.15 -5.13 2.87
C ASP A 240 -12.93 -4.40 3.96
N ARG A 241 -13.62 -3.32 3.61
CA ARG A 241 -14.33 -2.51 4.59
C ARG A 241 -15.66 -3.14 4.97
N TRP A 242 -15.89 -3.21 6.26
CA TRP A 242 -17.11 -3.68 6.89
C TRP A 242 -17.65 -2.63 7.83
N SER A 243 -18.95 -2.52 7.97
CA SER A 243 -19.59 -1.58 8.89
C SER A 243 -20.70 -2.22 9.70
N VAL A 244 -20.88 -1.71 10.91
CA VAL A 244 -21.98 -2.08 11.81
C VAL A 244 -22.58 -0.81 12.41
N THR A 245 -23.92 -0.80 12.55
CA THR A 245 -24.65 0.22 13.28
C THR A 245 -25.28 -0.43 14.51
N ILE A 246 -25.10 0.19 15.67
CA ILE A 246 -25.70 -0.26 16.93
C ILE A 246 -26.68 0.80 17.35
N GLU A 247 -27.96 0.41 17.41
CA GLU A 247 -29.03 1.27 17.86
C GLU A 247 -29.08 1.32 19.39
N ASN A 248 -29.52 2.45 19.94
CA ASN A 248 -29.74 2.67 21.38
C ASN A 248 -28.49 2.39 22.25
N SER A 249 -27.31 2.77 21.80
CA SER A 249 -26.12 2.68 22.63
C SER A 249 -26.23 3.60 23.85
N GLU A 250 -26.18 3.04 25.05
CA GLU A 250 -26.17 3.81 26.30
C GLU A 250 -24.79 4.52 26.45
N VAL A 251 -24.83 5.72 26.99
CA VAL A 251 -23.60 6.46 27.31
C VAL A 251 -22.92 5.81 28.51
N GLY A 252 -21.71 5.27 28.31
CA GLY A 252 -20.94 4.65 29.38
C GLY A 252 -19.65 4.00 28.83
N GLN A 253 -18.84 3.47 29.76
CA GLN A 253 -17.67 2.71 29.36
C GLN A 253 -18.11 1.40 28.71
N THR A 254 -17.70 1.18 27.46
CA THR A 254 -18.06 0.01 26.67
C THR A 254 -16.83 -0.86 26.42
N TYR A 255 -16.95 -2.14 26.70
CA TYR A 255 -15.96 -3.15 26.34
C TYR A 255 -16.41 -3.81 25.04
N TRP A 256 -15.47 -4.03 24.12
CA TRP A 256 -15.83 -4.61 22.82
C TRP A 256 -14.68 -5.44 22.21
N TYR A 257 -15.05 -6.35 21.32
CA TYR A 257 -14.12 -7.04 20.42
C TYR A 257 -14.85 -7.46 19.13
N ILE A 258 -14.06 -7.81 18.10
CA ILE A 258 -14.57 -8.25 16.80
C ILE A 258 -14.14 -9.70 16.59
N THR A 259 -15.06 -10.54 16.07
CA THR A 259 -14.75 -11.87 15.54
C THR A 259 -15.10 -11.92 14.06
N ALA A 260 -14.26 -12.65 13.28
CA ALA A 260 -14.50 -12.93 11.86
C ALA A 260 -14.20 -14.41 11.61
N GLY A 261 -15.05 -15.07 10.81
CA GLY A 261 -14.93 -16.49 10.51
C GLY A 261 -15.58 -16.92 9.19
#